data_3bfed3b38b384c2eadd4eb0825166055
#
_entry.id   3bfed3b38b384c2eadd4eb0825166055
#
_cell.length_a   1.000
_cell.length_b   1.000
_cell.length_c   1.000
_cell.angle_alpha   90.00
_cell.angle_beta   90.00
_cell.angle_gamma   90.00
#
_symmetry.space_group_name_H-M   'P 1'
#
loop_
_entity.id
_entity.type
_entity.pdbx_description
1 polymer ?
#
loop_
_entity_poly.entity_id
_entity_poly.type
_entity_poly.pdbx_seq_one_letter_code
_entity_poly.pdbx_strand_id
1 'polypeptide(L)'
;MKYIDDINLFKSNKDFVAEIDMTGSLGRIYHYPQRMEGCLFLLCLRGECDITIHLSEHKIQKNDIVTILPETFVHVHRQSPDCRLYLIGFNKELLNGINLFNSTMNYLSALIDTPIIPLRPEITELFQDYFMLLIKMKRM
;
A
#
# COMPACT_ATOMS: atom_id res chain seq x y z
N MET A 1 -0.75 -14.99 -13.87
CA MET A 1 -0.67 -13.88 -12.91
C MET A 1 -1.11 -14.35 -11.55
N LYS A 2 -0.32 -14.07 -10.55
CA LYS A 2 -0.65 -14.45 -9.19
C LYS A 2 -1.56 -13.39 -8.58
N TYR A 3 -2.72 -13.80 -8.14
CA TYR A 3 -3.65 -12.89 -7.46
C TYR A 3 -3.19 -12.61 -6.04
N ILE A 4 -3.59 -11.45 -5.51
CA ILE A 4 -3.38 -11.13 -4.11
C ILE A 4 -4.16 -12.16 -3.29
N ASP A 5 -3.49 -12.75 -2.29
CA ASP A 5 -4.11 -13.74 -1.42
C ASP A 5 -5.28 -13.11 -0.65
N ASP A 6 -6.40 -13.80 -0.61
CA ASP A 6 -7.63 -13.30 -0.02
C ASP A 6 -7.54 -13.10 1.49
N ILE A 7 -6.58 -13.71 2.16
CA ILE A 7 -6.56 -13.76 3.60
C ILE A 7 -5.53 -12.82 4.18
N ASN A 8 -4.33 -12.78 3.58
CA ASN A 8 -3.22 -12.03 4.17
C ASN A 8 -2.16 -11.76 3.12
N LEU A 9 -1.90 -10.50 2.83
CA LEU A 9 -0.89 -10.10 1.86
C LEU A 9 0.52 -10.57 2.23
N PHE A 10 0.78 -10.80 3.52
CA PHE A 10 2.12 -11.07 4.01
C PHE A 10 2.34 -12.51 4.47
N LYS A 11 1.32 -13.36 4.38
CA LYS A 11 1.30 -14.67 5.03
C LYS A 11 2.42 -15.61 4.64
N SER A 12 2.73 -15.69 3.36
CA SER A 12 3.70 -16.67 2.84
C SER A 12 4.98 -16.04 2.34
N ASN A 13 5.14 -14.74 2.53
CA ASN A 13 6.20 -14.01 1.88
C ASN A 13 7.13 -13.40 2.92
N LYS A 14 8.35 -13.94 2.98
CA LYS A 14 9.34 -13.45 3.94
C LYS A 14 9.98 -12.14 3.49
N ASP A 15 9.89 -11.81 2.23
CA ASP A 15 10.58 -10.63 1.68
C ASP A 15 9.61 -9.47 1.53
N PHE A 16 8.94 -9.42 0.39
CA PHE A 16 8.01 -8.34 0.12
C PHE A 16 6.95 -8.79 -0.89
N VAL A 17 5.85 -8.05 -0.92
CA VAL A 17 4.78 -8.21 -1.91
C VAL A 17 4.87 -7.05 -2.89
N ALA A 18 4.77 -7.34 -4.18
CA ALA A 18 4.73 -6.31 -5.21
C ALA A 18 3.74 -6.74 -6.28
N GLU A 19 2.62 -6.05 -6.38
CA GLU A 19 1.49 -6.45 -7.23
C GLU A 19 0.81 -5.23 -7.84
N ILE A 20 0.07 -5.49 -8.91
CA ILE A 20 -0.83 -4.51 -9.49
C ILE A 20 -2.25 -4.93 -9.13
N ASP A 21 -2.99 -4.07 -8.45
CA ASP A 21 -4.39 -4.31 -8.15
C ASP A 21 -5.25 -3.72 -9.26
N MET A 22 -5.71 -4.55 -10.16
CA MET A 22 -6.58 -4.17 -11.28
C MET A 22 -7.99 -4.71 -11.13
N THR A 23 -8.23 -5.55 -10.13
CA THR A 23 -9.50 -6.28 -9.99
C THR A 23 -10.25 -5.92 -8.71
N GLY A 24 -9.77 -4.95 -7.96
CA GLY A 24 -10.37 -4.61 -6.68
C GLY A 24 -10.05 -5.58 -5.56
N SER A 25 -8.96 -6.34 -5.69
CA SER A 25 -8.56 -7.32 -4.68
C SER A 25 -8.29 -6.69 -3.32
N LEU A 26 -7.72 -5.48 -3.31
CA LEU A 26 -7.49 -4.77 -2.06
C LEU A 26 -8.80 -4.55 -1.30
N GLY A 27 -9.84 -4.12 -2.00
CA GLY A 27 -11.15 -3.93 -1.40
C GLY A 27 -11.78 -5.22 -0.90
N ARG A 28 -11.52 -6.34 -1.56
CA ARG A 28 -12.03 -7.64 -1.11
C ARG A 28 -11.31 -8.11 0.15
N ILE A 29 -10.00 -7.90 0.24
CA ILE A 29 -9.22 -8.29 1.41
C ILE A 29 -9.60 -7.44 2.62
N TYR A 30 -9.74 -6.14 2.45
CA TYR A 30 -9.97 -5.19 3.53
C TYR A 30 -11.40 -4.65 3.55
N HIS A 31 -12.38 -5.49 3.20
CA HIS A 31 -13.78 -5.06 3.17
C HIS A 31 -14.40 -4.91 4.58
N TYR A 32 -13.71 -5.32 5.62
CA TYR A 32 -14.00 -4.94 6.99
C TYR A 32 -12.70 -4.53 7.69
N PRO A 33 -12.81 -3.83 8.85
CA PRO A 33 -11.61 -3.38 9.53
C PRO A 33 -10.68 -4.53 9.87
N GLN A 34 -9.45 -4.42 9.44
CA GLN A 34 -8.40 -5.40 9.72
C GLN A 34 -7.12 -4.67 10.05
N ARG A 35 -6.30 -5.30 10.86
CA ARG A 35 -4.98 -4.76 11.20
C ARG A 35 -3.99 -5.09 10.11
N MET A 36 -3.24 -4.08 9.68
CA MET A 36 -2.15 -4.28 8.73
C MET A 36 -0.99 -4.99 9.41
N GLU A 37 -0.53 -6.10 8.86
CA GLU A 37 0.55 -6.89 9.46
C GLU A 37 1.94 -6.41 9.06
N GLY A 38 2.05 -5.72 7.95
CA GLY A 38 3.31 -5.15 7.49
C GLY A 38 3.13 -3.71 7.11
N CYS A 39 4.10 -3.16 6.41
CA CYS A 39 4.02 -1.82 5.84
C CYS A 39 3.58 -1.93 4.39
N LEU A 40 2.57 -1.17 4.00
CA LEU A 40 2.04 -1.19 2.64
C LEU A 40 2.14 0.18 2.00
N PHE A 41 2.69 0.22 0.81
CA PHE A 41 2.74 1.42 -0.03
C PHE A 41 1.82 1.22 -1.21
N LEU A 42 0.98 2.21 -1.48
CA LEU A 42 0.06 2.21 -2.61
C LEU A 42 0.34 3.42 -3.48
N LEU A 43 0.33 3.22 -4.79
CA LEU A 43 0.38 4.31 -5.76
C LEU A 43 -0.86 4.21 -6.63
N CYS A 44 -1.68 5.26 -6.61
CA CYS A 44 -2.90 5.29 -7.41
C CYS A 44 -2.62 5.88 -8.78
N LEU A 45 -2.83 5.08 -9.81
CA LEU A 45 -2.62 5.50 -11.20
C LEU A 45 -3.90 5.94 -11.86
N ARG A 46 -5.05 5.48 -11.36
CA ARG A 46 -6.34 5.74 -11.99
C ARG A 46 -7.46 5.41 -11.02
N GLY A 47 -8.58 6.12 -11.14
CA GLY A 47 -9.76 5.85 -10.34
C GLY A 47 -9.69 6.39 -8.93
N GLU A 48 -10.54 5.86 -8.07
CA GLU A 48 -10.68 6.31 -6.69
C GLU A 48 -10.90 5.13 -5.76
N CYS A 49 -10.48 5.32 -4.51
CA CYS A 49 -10.68 4.33 -3.45
C CYS A 49 -11.04 5.06 -2.16
N ASP A 50 -12.17 4.70 -1.56
CA ASP A 50 -12.58 5.23 -0.26
C ASP A 50 -12.13 4.25 0.82
N ILE A 51 -11.33 4.73 1.75
CA ILE A 51 -10.64 3.89 2.72
C ILE A 51 -10.60 4.58 4.09
N THR A 52 -10.72 3.79 5.15
CA THR A 52 -10.42 4.23 6.49
C THR A 52 -9.04 3.70 6.86
N ILE A 53 -8.15 4.61 7.23
CA ILE A 53 -6.81 4.28 7.70
C ILE A 53 -6.70 4.78 9.13
N HIS A 54 -6.37 3.89 10.05
CA HIS A 54 -6.38 4.16 11.47
C HIS A 54 -7.81 4.47 11.90
N LEU A 55 -8.14 5.70 12.21
CA LEU A 55 -9.50 6.11 12.58
C LEU A 55 -10.07 7.17 11.66
N SER A 56 -9.39 7.46 10.55
CA SER A 56 -9.76 8.55 9.66
C SER A 56 -10.15 8.03 8.28
N GLU A 57 -11.18 8.62 7.73
CA GLU A 57 -11.63 8.33 6.38
C GLU A 57 -10.85 9.16 5.37
N HIS A 58 -10.46 8.51 4.28
CA HIS A 58 -9.69 9.14 3.21
C HIS A 58 -10.21 8.72 1.86
N LYS A 59 -9.97 9.55 0.86
CA LYS A 59 -10.19 9.19 -0.53
C LYS A 59 -8.84 9.17 -1.23
N ILE A 60 -8.50 8.03 -1.80
CA ILE A 60 -7.30 7.87 -2.62
C ILE A 60 -7.69 8.19 -4.06
N GLN A 61 -6.94 9.07 -4.69
CA GLN A 61 -7.19 9.51 -6.07
C GLN A 61 -5.93 9.38 -6.90
N LYS A 62 -6.07 9.57 -8.21
CA LYS A 62 -4.93 9.54 -9.13
C LYS A 62 -3.78 10.42 -8.63
N ASN A 63 -2.59 9.90 -8.70
CA ASN A 63 -1.33 10.54 -8.29
C ASN A 63 -1.12 10.58 -6.77
N ASP A 64 -1.96 9.91 -6.00
CA ASP A 64 -1.73 9.79 -4.56
C ASP A 64 -0.80 8.61 -4.28
N ILE A 65 0.16 8.84 -3.37
CA ILE A 65 0.92 7.76 -2.76
C ILE A 65 0.46 7.62 -1.32
N VAL A 66 0.28 6.38 -0.89
CA VAL A 66 -0.29 6.06 0.41
C VAL A 66 0.70 5.18 1.17
N THR A 67 0.90 5.50 2.43
CA THR A 67 1.72 4.67 3.33
C THR A 67 0.84 4.18 4.47
N ILE A 68 0.76 2.87 4.63
CA ILE A 68 0.03 2.24 5.72
C ILE A 68 1.03 1.49 6.58
N LEU A 69 1.17 1.91 7.83
CA LEU A 69 2.15 1.35 8.75
C LEU A 69 1.64 0.06 9.41
N PRO A 70 2.56 -0.78 9.91
CA PRO A 70 2.16 -1.98 10.65
C PRO A 70 1.27 -1.63 11.84
N GLU A 71 0.38 -2.53 12.19
CA GLU A 71 -0.57 -2.43 13.30
C GLU A 71 -1.67 -1.39 13.10
N THR A 72 -1.75 -0.78 11.93
CA THR A 72 -2.80 0.19 11.59
C THR A 72 -4.03 -0.55 11.09
N PHE A 73 -5.21 -0.16 11.58
CA PHE A 73 -6.46 -0.70 11.07
C PHE A 73 -6.81 -0.08 9.72
N VAL A 74 -7.24 -0.93 8.80
CA VAL A 74 -7.57 -0.55 7.43
C VAL A 74 -8.92 -1.14 7.06
N HIS A 75 -9.76 -0.31 6.44
CA HIS A 75 -11.05 -0.74 5.92
C HIS A 75 -11.28 -0.06 4.58
N VAL A 76 -11.39 -0.84 3.53
CA VAL A 76 -11.70 -0.31 2.19
C VAL A 76 -13.20 -0.35 1.99
N HIS A 77 -13.79 0.83 1.81
CA HIS A 77 -15.24 0.96 1.65
C HIS A 77 -15.68 0.79 0.21
N ARG A 78 -14.89 1.34 -0.73
CA ARG A 78 -15.25 1.31 -2.14
C ARG A 78 -14.02 1.56 -3.00
N GLN A 79 -13.94 0.82 -4.10
CA GLN A 79 -13.00 1.11 -5.20
C GLN A 79 -13.83 1.35 -6.46
N SER A 80 -13.51 2.40 -7.21
CA SER A 80 -14.17 2.63 -8.50
C SER A 80 -13.81 1.51 -9.47
N PRO A 81 -14.66 1.23 -10.48
CA PRO A 81 -14.38 0.15 -11.42
C PRO A 81 -13.07 0.31 -12.19
N ASP A 82 -12.61 1.55 -12.38
CA ASP A 82 -11.36 1.84 -13.06
C ASP A 82 -10.18 2.01 -12.12
N CYS A 83 -10.36 1.78 -10.82
CA CYS A 83 -9.31 1.97 -9.83
C CYS A 83 -8.13 1.05 -10.11
N ARG A 84 -6.96 1.64 -10.23
CA ARG A 84 -5.72 0.90 -10.49
C ARG A 84 -4.66 1.35 -9.51
N LEU A 85 -4.25 0.41 -8.69
CA LEU A 85 -3.25 0.65 -7.65
C LEU A 85 -2.04 -0.24 -7.89
N TYR A 86 -0.86 0.33 -7.71
CA TYR A 86 0.35 -0.45 -7.56
C TYR A 86 0.61 -0.61 -6.06
N LEU A 87 0.95 -1.84 -5.65
CA LEU A 87 1.14 -2.19 -4.23
C LEU A 87 2.54 -2.70 -4.00
N ILE A 88 3.17 -2.20 -2.96
CA ILE A 88 4.41 -2.78 -2.44
C ILE A 88 4.25 -2.92 -0.94
N GLY A 89 4.42 -4.14 -0.44
CA GLY A 89 4.31 -4.42 0.98
C GLY A 89 5.55 -5.10 1.52
N PHE A 90 5.95 -4.71 2.72
CA PHE A 90 7.06 -5.32 3.44
C PHE A 90 6.55 -5.87 4.76
N ASN A 91 6.90 -7.12 5.08
CA ASN A 91 6.50 -7.68 6.35
C ASN A 91 7.31 -7.07 7.51
N LYS A 92 6.84 -7.28 8.74
CA LYS A 92 7.49 -6.74 9.93
C LYS A 92 8.92 -7.23 10.10
N GLU A 93 9.17 -8.48 9.77
CA GLU A 93 10.49 -9.08 9.94
C GLU A 93 11.52 -8.38 9.05
N LEU A 94 11.15 -8.12 7.81
CA LEU A 94 12.03 -7.40 6.89
C LEU A 94 12.29 -5.97 7.39
N LEU A 95 11.24 -5.29 7.85
CA LEU A 95 11.37 -3.93 8.37
C LEU A 95 12.26 -3.87 9.60
N ASN A 96 12.12 -4.83 10.49
CA ASN A 96 12.95 -4.89 11.71
C ASN A 96 14.42 -5.17 11.40
N GLY A 97 14.68 -5.89 10.31
CA GLY A 97 16.04 -6.17 9.86
C GLY A 97 16.73 -5.00 9.18
N ILE A 98 15.96 -3.98 8.80
CA ILE A 98 16.49 -2.79 8.15
C ILE A 98 16.53 -1.68 9.19
N ASN A 99 17.74 -1.23 9.56
CA ASN A 99 17.92 -0.18 10.58
C ASN A 99 17.28 1.17 10.23
N LEU A 100 16.62 1.25 9.08
CA LEU A 100 15.90 2.45 8.66
C LEU A 100 14.75 2.80 9.61
N PHE A 101 14.17 1.81 10.28
CA PHE A 101 13.00 2.02 11.12
C PHE A 101 13.34 2.91 12.34
N ASN A 102 14.47 2.66 12.95
CA ASN A 102 14.87 3.43 14.15
C ASN A 102 15.27 4.86 13.84
N SER A 103 15.90 5.10 12.70
CA SER A 103 16.35 6.44 12.33
C SER A 103 15.23 7.29 11.71
N THR A 104 14.11 6.68 11.36
CA THR A 104 13.00 7.37 10.68
C THR A 104 11.73 7.47 11.54
N MET A 105 11.82 7.20 12.84
CA MET A 105 10.67 7.24 13.76
C MET A 105 9.92 8.56 13.71
N ASN A 106 10.65 9.68 13.57
CA ASN A 106 10.02 11.00 13.50
C ASN A 106 9.20 11.18 12.22
N TYR A 107 9.64 10.58 11.12
CA TYR A 107 8.90 10.62 9.87
C TYR A 107 7.67 9.72 9.92
N LEU A 108 7.77 8.59 10.61
CA LEU A 108 6.66 7.66 10.74
C LEU A 108 5.49 8.27 11.50
N SER A 109 5.78 9.09 12.53
CA SER A 109 4.74 9.80 13.26
C SER A 109 3.93 10.72 12.35
N ALA A 110 4.60 11.40 11.42
CA ALA A 110 3.91 12.26 10.46
C ALA A 110 3.04 11.45 9.49
N LEU A 111 3.46 10.23 9.12
CA LEU A 111 2.70 9.38 8.22
C LEU A 111 1.42 8.83 8.85
N ILE A 112 1.36 8.70 10.17
CA ILE A 112 0.13 8.31 10.85
C ILE A 112 -0.94 9.38 10.66
N ASP A 113 -0.55 10.65 10.76
CA ASP A 113 -1.49 11.78 10.62
C ASP A 113 -1.80 12.10 9.16
N THR A 114 -0.84 11.88 8.27
CA THR A 114 -0.97 12.20 6.84
C THR A 114 -0.51 11.01 5.99
N PRO A 115 -1.32 9.94 5.95
CA PRO A 115 -0.91 8.74 5.21
C PRO A 115 -0.97 8.89 3.69
N ILE A 116 -1.70 9.89 3.20
CA ILE A 116 -1.87 10.09 1.77
C ILE A 116 -1.18 11.38 1.36
N ILE A 117 -0.28 11.28 0.39
CA ILE A 117 0.46 12.42 -0.14
C ILE A 117 0.16 12.53 -1.63
N PRO A 118 -0.47 13.64 -2.07
CA PRO A 118 -0.66 13.86 -3.49
C PRO A 118 0.67 14.22 -4.14
N LEU A 119 0.97 13.55 -5.25
CA LEU A 119 2.21 13.76 -5.98
C LEU A 119 1.95 14.56 -7.25
N ARG A 120 2.95 15.32 -7.69
CA ARG A 120 2.90 15.92 -9.02
C ARG A 120 3.02 14.81 -10.07
N PRO A 121 2.42 14.97 -11.26
CA PRO A 121 2.43 13.91 -12.28
C PRO A 121 3.80 13.40 -12.63
N GLU A 122 4.82 14.26 -12.71
CA GLU A 122 6.18 13.83 -13.03
C GLU A 122 6.81 13.01 -11.92
N ILE A 123 6.42 13.27 -10.66
CA ILE A 123 6.88 12.47 -9.52
C ILE A 123 6.14 11.15 -9.47
N THR A 124 4.85 11.14 -9.81
CA THR A 124 4.08 9.90 -9.91
C THR A 124 4.71 8.95 -10.93
N GLU A 125 5.12 9.48 -12.07
CA GLU A 125 5.77 8.69 -13.11
C GLU A 125 7.06 8.04 -12.60
N LEU A 126 7.85 8.79 -11.83
CA LEU A 126 9.08 8.27 -11.23
C LEU A 126 8.78 7.13 -10.26
N PHE A 127 7.81 7.31 -9.36
CA PHE A 127 7.40 6.26 -8.44
C PHE A 127 6.82 5.06 -9.16
N GLN A 128 6.08 5.29 -10.24
CA GLN A 128 5.54 4.20 -11.06
C GLN A 128 6.68 3.33 -11.61
N ASP A 129 7.76 3.93 -12.06
CA ASP A 129 8.92 3.21 -12.56
C ASP A 129 9.56 2.36 -11.47
N TYR A 130 9.69 2.90 -10.25
CA TYR A 130 10.22 2.15 -9.11
C TYR A 130 9.31 0.98 -8.74
N PHE A 131 8.01 1.21 -8.66
CA PHE A 131 7.04 0.15 -8.35
C PHE A 131 7.11 -0.94 -9.40
N MET A 132 7.16 -0.56 -10.66
CA MET A 132 7.23 -1.52 -11.76
C MET A 132 8.52 -2.35 -11.70
N LEU A 133 9.63 -1.72 -11.35
CA LEU A 133 10.90 -2.42 -11.19
C LEU A 133 10.78 -3.49 -10.08
N LEU A 134 10.21 -3.13 -8.94
CA LEU A 134 10.04 -4.07 -7.83
C LEU A 134 9.06 -5.20 -8.20
N ILE A 135 8.00 -4.89 -8.93
CA ILE A 135 7.05 -5.90 -9.40
C ILE A 135 7.75 -6.89 -10.33
N LYS A 136 8.57 -6.40 -11.24
CA LYS A 136 9.34 -7.25 -12.14
C LYS A 136 10.35 -8.12 -11.40
N MET A 137 11.02 -7.55 -10.41
CA MET A 137 11.98 -8.31 -9.60
C MET A 137 11.29 -9.44 -8.84
N LYS A 138 10.08 -9.18 -8.32
CA LYS A 138 9.33 -10.18 -7.57
C LYS A 138 8.91 -11.36 -8.44
N ARG A 139 8.71 -11.13 -9.74
CA ARG A 139 8.29 -12.17 -10.69
C ARG A 139 9.43 -13.02 -11.22
N MET A 140 10.66 -12.63 -10.95
CA MET A 140 11.84 -13.37 -11.41
C MET A 140 12.10 -14.65 -10.61
#